data_2672fab3e1e3c5718eb0a5a5135b2877
#
_entry.id   2672fab3e1e3c5718eb0a5a5135b2877
#
_cell.length_a   1.000
_cell.length_b   1.000
_cell.length_c   1.000
_cell.angle_alpha   90.00
_cell.angle_beta   90.00
_cell.angle_gamma   90.00
#
_symmetry.space_group_name_H-M   'P 1'
#
loop_
_entity.id
_entity.type
_entity.pdbx_description
1 polymer ?
#
loop_
_entity_poly.entity_id
_entity_poly.type
_entity_poly.pdbx_seq_one_letter_code
_entity_poly.pdbx_strand_id
1 'polypeptide(L)'
;MSETIQVVSFKLGSEEYGVDIAQVQEINRMVAVTHVPRAPQFMEGVINLRGQLIPIIDLRTRFGMPRAEHTKNTRIVVTEIAAKRVGMVVDSVSEVLRLPVDQIEDAPEMLTGVDTEYIRGVGKVEDRLIILLDLARIISGAEKRELEASDAETAAAA
;
A
#
# COMPACT_ATOMS: atom_id res chain seq x y z
N MET A 1 -13.05 -20.55 19.58
CA MET A 1 -13.29 -20.13 18.20
C MET A 1 -12.17 -19.23 17.74
N SER A 2 -11.68 -19.49 16.55
CA SER A 2 -10.62 -18.66 15.99
C SER A 2 -11.19 -17.33 15.51
N GLU A 3 -10.54 -16.26 15.86
CA GLU A 3 -10.84 -14.98 15.27
C GLU A 3 -10.30 -14.96 13.85
N THR A 4 -10.97 -14.23 12.98
CA THR A 4 -10.53 -14.05 11.61
C THR A 4 -10.38 -12.56 11.33
N ILE A 5 -9.45 -12.23 10.43
CA ILE A 5 -9.33 -10.90 9.88
C ILE A 5 -9.63 -10.97 8.39
N GLN A 6 -10.14 -9.88 7.86
CA GLN A 6 -10.33 -9.77 6.42
C GLN A 6 -9.23 -8.89 5.85
N VAL A 7 -8.63 -9.36 4.76
CA VAL A 7 -7.56 -8.61 4.11
C VAL A 7 -7.86 -8.50 2.61
N VAL A 8 -7.45 -7.39 2.04
CA VAL A 8 -7.44 -7.22 0.60
C VAL A 8 -6.08 -7.70 0.11
N SER A 9 -6.09 -8.72 -0.75
CA SER A 9 -4.85 -9.23 -1.29
C SER A 9 -4.53 -8.60 -2.64
N PHE A 10 -3.26 -8.31 -2.86
CA PHE A 10 -2.79 -7.72 -4.09
C PHE A 10 -1.41 -8.27 -4.43
N LYS A 11 -0.99 -8.09 -5.66
CA LYS A 11 0.30 -8.60 -6.13
C LYS A 11 1.28 -7.49 -6.42
N LEU A 12 2.53 -7.74 -6.09
CA LEU A 12 3.69 -6.99 -6.52
C LEU A 12 4.71 -8.00 -7.03
N GLY A 13 4.94 -8.00 -8.34
CA GLY A 13 5.77 -9.03 -8.94
C GLY A 13 5.15 -10.41 -8.79
N SER A 14 5.92 -11.34 -8.29
CA SER A 14 5.47 -12.72 -8.10
C SER A 14 4.91 -13.00 -6.71
N GLU A 15 4.96 -12.02 -5.81
CA GLU A 15 4.55 -12.21 -4.42
C GLU A 15 3.18 -11.58 -4.16
N GLU A 16 2.45 -12.16 -3.20
CA GLU A 16 1.14 -11.69 -2.82
C GLU A 16 1.19 -11.05 -1.45
N TYR A 17 0.58 -9.90 -1.33
CA TYR A 17 0.56 -9.09 -0.11
C TYR A 17 -0.88 -8.87 0.32
N GLY A 18 -1.07 -8.49 1.56
CA GLY A 18 -2.40 -8.18 2.07
C GLY A 18 -2.39 -7.02 3.05
N VAL A 19 -3.47 -6.27 3.05
CA VAL A 19 -3.70 -5.21 4.03
C VAL A 19 -5.07 -5.40 4.65
N ASP A 20 -5.21 -5.00 5.91
CA ASP A 20 -6.48 -5.11 6.63
C ASP A 20 -7.56 -4.31 5.89
N ILE A 21 -8.69 -4.96 5.61
CA ILE A 21 -9.78 -4.33 4.88
C ILE A 21 -10.31 -3.08 5.60
N ALA A 22 -10.17 -3.04 6.92
CA ALA A 22 -10.60 -1.88 7.69
C ALA A 22 -9.83 -0.60 7.33
N GLN A 23 -8.63 -0.76 6.78
CA GLN A 23 -7.80 0.37 6.36
C GLN A 23 -7.98 0.74 4.89
N VAL A 24 -8.69 -0.09 4.13
CA VAL A 24 -8.92 0.16 2.71
C VAL A 24 -10.20 0.96 2.54
N GLN A 25 -10.12 2.12 1.93
CA GLN A 25 -11.29 2.95 1.67
C GLN A 25 -11.90 2.65 0.32
N GLU A 26 -11.07 2.48 -0.70
CA GLU A 26 -11.55 2.09 -2.02
C GLU A 26 -10.41 1.55 -2.87
N ILE A 27 -10.76 0.90 -3.96
CA ILE A 27 -9.82 0.36 -4.93
C ILE A 27 -10.20 0.96 -6.27
N ASN A 28 -9.27 1.65 -6.91
CA ASN A 28 -9.52 2.35 -8.15
C ASN A 28 -8.60 1.87 -9.26
N ARG A 29 -9.06 2.02 -10.48
CA ARG A 29 -8.19 1.85 -11.64
C ARG A 29 -7.16 2.96 -11.66
N MET A 30 -6.06 2.69 -12.33
CA MET A 30 -5.02 3.69 -12.48
C MET A 30 -5.56 4.91 -13.23
N VAL A 31 -5.29 6.10 -12.69
CA VAL A 31 -5.64 7.37 -13.31
C VAL A 31 -4.38 8.20 -13.45
N ALA A 32 -4.48 9.32 -14.17
CA ALA A 32 -3.33 10.20 -14.36
C ALA A 32 -2.83 10.73 -13.01
N VAL A 33 -1.53 10.58 -12.78
CA VAL A 33 -0.88 11.05 -11.56
C VAL A 33 -0.15 12.34 -11.87
N THR A 34 -0.42 13.38 -11.08
CA THR A 34 0.28 14.64 -11.20
C THR A 34 1.52 14.62 -10.34
N HIS A 35 2.67 14.82 -10.95
CA HIS A 35 3.93 14.86 -10.23
C HIS A 35 4.01 16.15 -9.41
N VAL A 36 4.36 16.01 -8.12
CA VAL A 36 4.52 17.16 -7.22
C VAL A 36 6.02 17.50 -7.12
N PRO A 37 6.44 18.71 -7.49
CA PRO A 37 7.84 19.12 -7.33
C PRO A 37 8.27 19.03 -5.88
N ARG A 38 9.49 18.55 -5.63
CA ARG A 38 10.06 18.39 -4.29
C ARG A 38 9.36 17.39 -3.41
N ALA A 39 8.51 16.52 -3.98
CA ALA A 39 7.90 15.44 -3.22
C ALA A 39 8.96 14.40 -2.81
N PRO A 40 8.73 13.67 -1.72
CA PRO A 40 9.63 12.57 -1.34
C PRO A 40 9.76 11.54 -2.46
N GLN A 41 10.91 10.87 -2.53
CA GLN A 41 11.18 9.91 -3.61
C GLN A 41 10.17 8.76 -3.66
N PHE A 42 9.64 8.34 -2.50
CA PHE A 42 8.66 7.26 -2.45
C PHE A 42 7.28 7.69 -2.97
N MET A 43 7.04 8.99 -3.07
CA MET A 43 5.78 9.54 -3.53
C MET A 43 5.81 9.72 -5.03
N GLU A 44 4.91 9.05 -5.74
CA GLU A 44 4.83 9.17 -7.19
C GLU A 44 4.19 10.48 -7.63
N GLY A 45 3.27 10.99 -6.84
CA GLY A 45 2.57 12.23 -7.12
C GLY A 45 1.25 12.29 -6.39
N VAL A 46 0.29 12.99 -6.95
CA VAL A 46 -1.07 13.08 -6.41
C VAL A 46 -2.09 12.80 -7.50
N ILE A 47 -3.25 12.31 -7.10
CA ILE A 47 -4.40 12.20 -7.97
C ILE A 47 -5.53 13.05 -7.42
N ASN A 48 -6.43 13.48 -8.30
CA ASN A 48 -7.65 14.15 -7.90
C ASN A 48 -8.77 13.10 -7.95
N LEU A 49 -9.30 12.77 -6.78
CA LEU A 49 -10.36 11.77 -6.65
C LEU A 49 -11.59 12.49 -6.11
N ARG A 50 -12.53 12.77 -6.99
CA ARG A 50 -13.77 13.47 -6.63
C ARG A 50 -13.52 14.79 -5.90
N GLY A 51 -12.54 15.57 -6.39
CA GLY A 51 -12.20 16.85 -5.82
C GLY A 51 -11.24 16.81 -4.63
N GLN A 52 -10.82 15.62 -4.22
CA GLN A 52 -9.83 15.45 -3.16
C GLN A 52 -8.48 15.06 -3.74
N LEU A 53 -7.44 15.71 -3.25
CA LEU A 53 -6.08 15.39 -3.65
C LEU A 53 -5.55 14.28 -2.75
N ILE A 54 -5.14 13.18 -3.35
CA ILE A 54 -4.65 12.02 -2.63
C ILE A 54 -3.22 11.75 -3.05
N PRO A 55 -2.26 11.74 -2.10
CA PRO A 55 -0.88 11.38 -2.42
C PRO A 55 -0.79 9.92 -2.81
N ILE A 56 0.04 9.62 -3.78
CA ILE A 56 0.20 8.29 -4.36
C ILE A 56 1.60 7.79 -4.10
N ILE A 57 1.69 6.60 -3.53
CA ILE A 57 2.95 5.91 -3.27
C ILE A 57 3.03 4.70 -4.19
N ASP A 58 4.17 4.53 -4.85
CA ASP A 58 4.45 3.30 -5.59
C ASP A 58 5.08 2.30 -4.62
N LEU A 59 4.36 1.24 -4.29
CA LEU A 59 4.86 0.23 -3.35
C LEU A 59 6.10 -0.48 -3.86
N ARG A 60 6.23 -0.69 -5.17
CA ARG A 60 7.45 -1.28 -5.72
C ARG A 60 8.66 -0.43 -5.36
N THR A 61 8.57 0.86 -5.59
CA THR A 61 9.64 1.79 -5.25
C THR A 61 9.92 1.79 -3.75
N ARG A 62 8.87 1.79 -2.95
CA ARG A 62 8.99 1.81 -1.49
C ARG A 62 9.71 0.56 -0.97
N PHE A 63 9.47 -0.58 -1.60
CA PHE A 63 10.09 -1.84 -1.20
C PHE A 63 11.43 -2.12 -1.90
N GLY A 64 11.94 -1.15 -2.67
CA GLY A 64 13.21 -1.33 -3.36
C GLY A 64 13.13 -2.22 -4.58
N MET A 65 11.95 -2.47 -5.09
CA MET A 65 11.76 -3.27 -6.30
C MET A 65 11.92 -2.41 -7.55
N PRO A 66 12.32 -2.99 -8.68
CA PRO A 66 12.36 -2.25 -9.93
C PRO A 66 11.00 -1.69 -10.30
N ARG A 67 10.99 -0.49 -10.86
CA ARG A 67 9.78 0.11 -11.38
C ARG A 67 9.23 -0.74 -12.52
N ALA A 68 7.90 -0.84 -12.59
CA ALA A 68 7.23 -1.55 -13.67
C ALA A 68 6.25 -0.61 -14.35
N GLU A 69 6.04 -0.83 -15.66
CA GLU A 69 5.03 -0.08 -16.40
C GLU A 69 3.64 -0.46 -15.89
N HIS A 70 2.76 0.53 -15.88
CA HIS A 70 1.37 0.29 -15.52
C HIS A 70 0.67 -0.49 -16.62
N THR A 71 -0.13 -1.47 -16.23
CA THR A 71 -0.91 -2.29 -17.15
C THR A 71 -2.39 -2.05 -16.89
N LYS A 72 -3.25 -2.70 -17.64
CA LYS A 72 -4.69 -2.65 -17.41
C LYS A 72 -5.08 -3.23 -16.04
N ASN A 73 -4.19 -4.01 -15.42
CA ASN A 73 -4.46 -4.63 -14.11
C ASN A 73 -3.95 -3.78 -12.96
N THR A 74 -3.15 -2.76 -13.21
CA THR A 74 -2.63 -1.87 -12.17
C THR A 74 -3.78 -1.17 -11.46
N ARG A 75 -3.69 -1.12 -10.13
CA ARG A 75 -4.74 -0.52 -9.30
C ARG A 75 -4.13 0.43 -8.28
N ILE A 76 -4.96 1.36 -7.84
CA ILE A 76 -4.64 2.23 -6.71
C ILE A 76 -5.52 1.77 -5.55
N VAL A 77 -4.88 1.33 -4.47
CA VAL A 77 -5.57 0.98 -3.24
C VAL A 77 -5.53 2.20 -2.34
N VAL A 78 -6.67 2.85 -2.16
CA VAL A 78 -6.75 4.05 -1.30
C VAL A 78 -6.93 3.58 0.12
N THR A 79 -5.98 3.95 0.97
CA THR A 79 -5.95 3.54 2.37
C THR A 79 -5.94 4.76 3.28
N GLU A 80 -6.19 4.52 4.55
CA GLU A 80 -6.05 5.54 5.58
C GLU A 80 -4.89 5.18 6.48
N ILE A 81 -3.89 6.06 6.54
CA ILE A 81 -2.71 5.91 7.39
C ILE A 81 -2.59 7.16 8.24
N ALA A 82 -2.68 6.99 9.58
CA ALA A 82 -2.57 8.11 10.53
C ALA A 82 -3.57 9.24 10.21
N ALA A 83 -4.81 8.87 9.93
CA ALA A 83 -5.90 9.79 9.57
C ALA A 83 -5.71 10.51 8.22
N LYS A 84 -4.77 10.05 7.40
CA LYS A 84 -4.52 10.60 6.07
C LYS A 84 -4.83 9.56 5.01
N ARG A 85 -5.44 10.00 3.91
CA ARG A 85 -5.68 9.13 2.77
C ARG A 85 -4.40 9.04 1.94
N VAL A 86 -4.02 7.82 1.62
CA VAL A 86 -2.83 7.55 0.80
C VAL A 86 -3.20 6.46 -0.19
N GLY A 87 -2.93 6.69 -1.45
CA GLY A 87 -3.13 5.67 -2.48
C GLY A 87 -1.85 4.91 -2.71
N MET A 88 -1.97 3.59 -2.78
CA MET A 88 -0.84 2.72 -3.06
C MET A 88 -1.02 2.09 -4.43
N VAL A 89 -0.02 2.22 -5.29
CA VAL A 89 -0.04 1.59 -6.61
C VAL A 89 0.44 0.16 -6.46
N VAL A 90 -0.38 -0.77 -6.91
CA VAL A 90 -0.09 -2.21 -6.88
C VAL A 90 -0.26 -2.80 -8.27
N ASP A 91 0.40 -3.92 -8.54
CA ASP A 91 0.36 -4.54 -9.86
C ASP A 91 -1.03 -5.04 -10.21
N SER A 92 -1.72 -5.63 -9.25
CA SER A 92 -3.10 -6.08 -9.42
C SER A 92 -3.70 -6.36 -8.05
N VAL A 93 -5.03 -6.27 -7.96
CA VAL A 93 -5.76 -6.68 -6.76
C VAL A 93 -6.37 -8.05 -7.03
N SER A 94 -6.18 -8.98 -6.12
CA SER A 94 -6.65 -10.35 -6.29
C SER A 94 -8.04 -10.56 -5.71
N GLU A 95 -8.18 -10.46 -4.38
CA GLU A 95 -9.46 -10.76 -3.74
C GLU A 95 -9.45 -10.31 -2.28
N VAL A 96 -10.61 -10.40 -1.63
CA VAL A 96 -10.71 -10.23 -0.19
C VAL A 96 -10.65 -11.62 0.43
N LEU A 97 -9.71 -11.80 1.36
CA LEU A 97 -9.48 -13.07 2.02
C LEU A 97 -9.84 -12.98 3.50
N ARG A 98 -10.34 -14.08 4.04
CA ARG A 98 -10.49 -14.24 5.48
C ARG A 98 -9.34 -15.09 5.99
N LEU A 99 -8.58 -14.55 6.92
CA LEU A 99 -7.43 -15.24 7.51
C LEU A 99 -7.71 -15.53 8.98
N PRO A 100 -7.69 -16.80 9.38
CA PRO A 100 -7.72 -17.10 10.82
C PRO A 100 -6.47 -16.53 11.47
N VAL A 101 -6.63 -15.84 12.60
CA VAL A 101 -5.52 -15.20 13.29
C VAL A 101 -4.45 -16.21 13.71
N ASP A 102 -4.88 -17.44 14.05
CA ASP A 102 -3.95 -18.50 14.43
C ASP A 102 -3.13 -19.05 13.25
N GLN A 103 -3.44 -18.68 12.02
CA GLN A 103 -2.64 -19.05 10.85
C GLN A 103 -1.73 -17.93 10.37
N ILE A 104 -1.61 -16.88 11.15
CA ILE A 104 -0.69 -15.77 10.86
C ILE A 104 0.56 -15.98 11.70
N GLU A 105 1.70 -16.09 11.02
CA GLU A 105 2.99 -16.30 11.67
C GLU A 105 3.86 -15.06 11.49
N ASP A 106 4.83 -14.89 12.40
CA ASP A 106 5.82 -13.84 12.24
C ASP A 106 6.66 -14.12 11.01
N ALA A 107 7.02 -13.06 10.29
CA ALA A 107 7.82 -13.22 9.08
C ALA A 107 9.26 -13.57 9.44
N PRO A 108 9.82 -14.65 8.84
CA PRO A 108 11.22 -14.92 8.97
C PRO A 108 12.05 -13.81 8.31
N GLU A 109 13.17 -13.46 8.90
CA GLU A 109 14.02 -12.38 8.38
C GLU A 109 14.46 -12.59 6.94
N MET A 110 14.57 -13.83 6.52
CA MET A 110 15.06 -14.18 5.18
C MET A 110 13.97 -14.38 4.14
N LEU A 111 12.72 -14.15 4.50
CA LEU A 111 11.59 -14.52 3.62
C LEU A 111 11.47 -13.65 2.38
N THR A 112 11.77 -12.37 2.48
CA THR A 112 11.50 -11.43 1.40
C THR A 112 12.63 -10.43 1.23
N GLY A 113 12.64 -9.76 0.08
CA GLY A 113 13.47 -8.59 -0.12
C GLY A 113 12.88 -7.32 0.49
N VAL A 114 11.72 -7.43 1.13
CA VAL A 114 11.05 -6.31 1.78
C VAL A 114 11.57 -6.20 3.21
N ASP A 115 11.80 -4.97 3.68
CA ASP A 115 12.23 -4.75 5.04
C ASP A 115 11.18 -5.31 6.00
N THR A 116 11.60 -6.13 6.95
CA THR A 116 10.71 -6.80 7.90
C THR A 116 9.92 -5.82 8.76
N GLU A 117 10.39 -4.58 8.91
CA GLU A 117 9.64 -3.58 9.66
C GLU A 117 8.29 -3.25 9.04
N TYR A 118 8.11 -3.48 7.74
CA TYR A 118 6.84 -3.23 7.06
C TYR A 118 5.88 -4.40 7.15
N ILE A 119 6.34 -5.53 7.65
CA ILE A 119 5.58 -6.77 7.65
C ILE A 119 4.96 -7.01 9.02
N ARG A 120 3.64 -7.17 9.05
CA ARG A 120 2.91 -7.53 10.26
C ARG A 120 3.01 -9.04 10.53
N GLY A 121 3.05 -9.83 9.47
CA GLY A 121 3.13 -11.29 9.57
C GLY A 121 2.90 -11.92 8.22
N VAL A 122 2.88 -13.24 8.20
CA VAL A 122 2.61 -14.02 6.98
C VAL A 122 1.42 -14.92 7.23
N GLY A 123 0.39 -14.76 6.41
CA GLY A 123 -0.79 -15.62 6.48
C GLY A 123 -0.66 -16.76 5.50
N LYS A 124 -1.15 -17.93 5.91
CA LYS A 124 -1.20 -19.11 5.05
C LYS A 124 -2.64 -19.35 4.62
N VAL A 125 -2.87 -19.38 3.31
CA VAL A 125 -4.16 -19.66 2.74
C VAL A 125 -3.97 -20.76 1.69
N GLU A 126 -4.38 -21.97 2.00
CA GLU A 126 -4.13 -23.14 1.15
C GLU A 126 -2.63 -23.27 0.86
N ASP A 127 -2.22 -23.21 -0.39
CA ASP A 127 -0.83 -23.29 -0.79
C ASP A 127 -0.18 -21.91 -0.98
N ARG A 128 -0.90 -20.86 -0.60
CA ARG A 128 -0.46 -19.47 -0.83
C ARG A 128 0.06 -18.84 0.45
N LEU A 129 1.07 -18.03 0.31
CA LEU A 129 1.56 -17.19 1.41
C LEU A 129 1.17 -15.74 1.10
N ILE A 130 0.53 -15.10 2.07
CA ILE A 130 0.12 -13.70 1.96
C ILE A 130 0.95 -12.90 2.96
N ILE A 131 1.75 -11.98 2.47
CA ILE A 131 2.58 -11.13 3.31
C ILE A 131 1.73 -9.97 3.80
N LEU A 132 1.41 -9.96 5.10
CA LEU A 132 0.57 -8.93 5.68
C LEU A 132 1.39 -7.69 6.00
N LEU A 133 0.94 -6.55 5.51
CA LEU A 133 1.66 -5.29 5.68
C LEU A 133 1.11 -4.50 6.85
N ASP A 134 2.00 -3.82 7.53
CA ASP A 134 1.65 -2.85 8.56
C ASP A 134 1.75 -1.46 7.93
N LEU A 135 0.61 -0.90 7.56
CA LEU A 135 0.57 0.37 6.85
C LEU A 135 1.17 1.52 7.67
N ALA A 136 1.01 1.48 8.97
CA ALA A 136 1.56 2.53 9.83
C ALA A 136 3.09 2.57 9.77
N ARG A 137 3.74 1.46 9.43
CA ARG A 137 5.20 1.36 9.35
C ARG A 137 5.74 1.59 7.94
N ILE A 138 4.91 1.51 6.93
CA ILE A 138 5.33 1.75 5.55
C ILE A 138 5.82 3.18 5.38
N ILE A 139 5.21 4.12 6.10
CA ILE A 139 5.59 5.52 6.09
C ILE A 139 6.06 5.89 7.49
N SER A 140 7.31 6.35 7.61
CA SER A 140 7.87 6.82 8.90
C SER A 140 7.20 8.11 9.33
N GLY A 141 7.39 8.50 10.59
CA GLY A 141 6.85 9.76 11.10
C GLY A 141 7.35 10.97 10.32
N ALA A 142 8.63 10.97 9.92
CA ALA A 142 9.20 12.04 9.12
C ALA A 142 8.56 12.08 7.72
N GLU A 143 8.37 10.90 7.12
CA GLU A 143 7.75 10.78 5.81
C GLU A 143 6.29 11.22 5.84
N LYS A 144 5.58 10.94 6.91
CA LYS A 144 4.21 11.42 7.08
C LYS A 144 4.14 12.94 7.07
N ARG A 145 5.09 13.61 7.74
CA ARG A 145 5.16 15.06 7.73
C ARG A 145 5.49 15.61 6.34
N GLU A 146 6.36 14.93 5.60
CA GLU A 146 6.67 15.31 4.22
C GLU A 146 5.44 15.18 3.32
N LEU A 147 4.63 14.14 3.50
CA LEU A 147 3.38 14.00 2.76
C LEU A 147 2.41 15.13 3.07
N GLU A 148 2.29 15.51 4.34
CA GLU A 148 1.42 16.62 4.75
C GLU A 148 1.89 17.93 4.12
N ALA A 149 3.20 18.19 4.11
CA ALA A 149 3.76 19.38 3.49
C ALA A 149 3.50 19.40 1.97
N SER A 150 3.63 18.24 1.31
CA SER A 150 3.36 18.12 -0.11
C SER A 150 1.89 18.38 -0.44
N ASP A 151 0.98 17.88 0.40
CA ASP A 151 -0.45 18.16 0.25
C ASP A 151 -0.73 19.66 0.36
N ALA A 152 -0.13 20.32 1.35
CA ALA A 152 -0.29 21.75 1.54
C ALA A 152 0.24 22.55 0.35
N GLU A 153 1.40 22.19 -0.18
CA GLU A 153 1.96 22.81 -1.38
C GLU A 153 1.05 22.62 -2.58
N THR A 154 0.53 21.42 -2.76
CA THR A 154 -0.37 21.13 -3.88
C THR A 154 -1.65 21.92 -3.77
N ALA A 155 -2.22 22.01 -2.58
CA ALA A 155 -3.43 22.79 -2.34
C ALA A 155 -3.19 24.28 -2.58
N ALA A 156 -2.03 24.81 -2.20
CA ALA A 156 -1.68 26.21 -2.41
C ALA A 156 -1.45 26.51 -3.89
N ALA A 157 -0.99 25.54 -4.67
CA ALA A 157 -0.72 25.72 -6.08
C ALA A 157 -1.98 25.59 -6.95
N ALA A 158 -3.04 25.07 -6.42
CA ALA A 158 -4.31 24.95 -7.11
C ALA A 158 -5.07 26.27 -7.08
#